data_e7f6668d7915315d30ccb8d67ccd549d
#
_entry.id   e7f6668d7915315d30ccb8d67ccd549d
#
_cell.length_a   1.000
_cell.length_b   1.000
_cell.length_c   1.000
_cell.angle_alpha   90.00
_cell.angle_beta   90.00
_cell.angle_gamma   90.00
#
_symmetry.space_group_name_H-M   'P 1'
#
loop_
_entity.id
_entity.type
_entity.pdbx_description
1 polymer ?
#
loop_
_entity_poly.entity_id
_entity_poly.type
_entity_poly.pdbx_seq_one_letter_code
_entity_poly.pdbx_strand_id
1 'polypeptide(L)'
;MGILAEDTYISQDTWKTGINNNVLVIGPSGSGKTRSYVKPNIMQAETNMIVSDPKGTLYYEMGDVLRQNGYEVCRLDFVNMKSNVGYNPLAQIRYNAKKDEYDQKDILKVSDVIIKSLSSKEPFWDVAARMYLSSVIAYVLEALPKEEHTLEYVNRIICESGGRKYDRMMNELEIENPKSFAVKRYRDFCVMSEADKMTASILGITTTNVNFFDFKEAVAMYKRKPQVDFSAFGERKIALFLTVSDTDRSMDRLVDLFWTQALQGLIAAADKSPGGRLKLPVRLYLDDFATNVYIPDFDKITSNIRSREIYVSVILQSVSQLESLYGNAKASTIIGNCDQQLVLGVQDLQTAQLFSQRADKPVSAMLNMPLNDCYLFVRGEPAKKVRKFDITTHRNYLRCTPKKVCGKDNIIERTCA
;
A
#
# COMPACT_ATOMS: atom_id res chain seq x y z
N MET A 1 -15.30 15.61 10.20
CA MET A 1 -14.91 16.43 9.02
C MET A 1 -13.41 16.29 8.77
N GLY A 2 -12.99 16.10 7.51
CA GLY A 2 -11.58 16.10 7.15
C GLY A 2 -10.99 17.51 7.22
N ILE A 3 -9.76 17.64 7.71
CA ILE A 3 -9.02 18.90 7.82
C ILE A 3 -8.17 19.06 6.55
N LEU A 4 -8.35 20.15 5.82
CA LEU A 4 -7.54 20.47 4.64
C LEU A 4 -6.53 21.60 4.91
N ALA A 5 -6.96 22.64 5.62
CA ALA A 5 -6.14 23.80 5.96
C ALA A 5 -6.70 24.49 7.21
N GLU A 6 -6.09 25.61 7.65
CA GLU A 6 -6.63 26.44 8.71
C GLU A 6 -8.06 26.88 8.36
N ASP A 7 -9.00 26.72 9.29
CA ASP A 7 -10.43 27.01 9.13
C ASP A 7 -11.11 26.37 7.90
N THR A 8 -10.47 25.37 7.30
CA THR A 8 -10.99 24.70 6.11
C THR A 8 -11.19 23.22 6.35
N TYR A 9 -12.47 22.86 6.47
CA TYR A 9 -12.93 21.50 6.75
C TYR A 9 -13.84 21.01 5.64
N ILE A 10 -13.79 19.70 5.36
CA ILE A 10 -14.66 19.09 4.37
C ILE A 10 -15.45 17.92 4.97
N SER A 11 -16.71 17.80 4.55
CA SER A 11 -17.53 16.65 4.94
C SER A 11 -16.96 15.36 4.36
N GLN A 12 -16.90 14.30 5.17
CA GLN A 12 -16.54 12.96 4.71
C GLN A 12 -17.70 12.24 3.99
N ASP A 13 -18.91 12.83 4.02
CA ASP A 13 -20.09 12.27 3.35
C ASP A 13 -20.06 12.62 1.86
N THR A 14 -19.58 11.66 1.04
CA THR A 14 -19.47 11.83 -0.43
C THR A 14 -20.81 11.96 -1.13
N TRP A 15 -21.90 11.52 -0.52
CA TRP A 15 -23.24 11.64 -1.07
C TRP A 15 -23.80 13.05 -0.92
N LYS A 16 -23.46 13.73 0.19
CA LYS A 16 -23.84 15.12 0.40
C LYS A 16 -23.01 16.09 -0.44
N THR A 17 -21.70 15.83 -0.52
CA THR A 17 -20.77 16.74 -1.23
C THR A 17 -20.79 16.54 -2.73
N GLY A 18 -21.15 15.35 -3.22
CA GLY A 18 -21.07 15.00 -4.64
C GLY A 18 -19.64 14.79 -5.15
N ILE A 19 -18.61 14.99 -4.32
CA ILE A 19 -17.19 14.81 -4.66
C ILE A 19 -16.63 13.58 -3.97
N ASN A 20 -15.49 13.06 -4.46
CA ASN A 20 -14.81 11.98 -3.76
C ASN A 20 -13.94 12.52 -2.62
N ASN A 21 -13.61 11.65 -1.67
CA ASN A 21 -12.76 11.99 -0.53
C ASN A 21 -11.29 11.65 -0.74
N ASN A 22 -10.87 11.35 -1.97
CA ASN A 22 -9.45 11.20 -2.27
C ASN A 22 -8.77 12.57 -2.22
N VAL A 23 -7.62 12.61 -1.56
CA VAL A 23 -6.85 13.84 -1.36
C VAL A 23 -5.45 13.67 -1.94
N LEU A 24 -5.01 14.64 -2.73
CA LEU A 24 -3.64 14.78 -3.16
C LEU A 24 -2.95 15.85 -2.31
N VAL A 25 -1.83 15.51 -1.70
CA VAL A 25 -1.00 16.47 -0.94
C VAL A 25 0.38 16.55 -1.55
N ILE A 26 0.77 17.73 -2.00
CA ILE A 26 2.07 17.95 -2.65
C ILE A 26 2.88 18.96 -1.85
N GLY A 27 4.17 18.67 -1.71
CA GLY A 27 5.13 19.61 -1.12
C GLY A 27 6.50 18.97 -0.92
N PRO A 28 7.57 19.76 -1.04
CA PRO A 28 8.93 19.27 -0.85
C PRO A 28 9.16 18.71 0.55
N SER A 29 10.33 18.11 0.78
CA SER A 29 10.72 17.69 2.13
C SER A 29 10.72 18.89 3.07
N GLY A 30 10.20 18.71 4.29
CA GLY A 30 10.08 19.80 5.27
C GLY A 30 8.92 20.78 5.06
N SER A 31 8.11 20.63 4.01
CA SER A 31 6.93 21.51 3.76
C SER A 31 5.79 21.36 4.76
N GLY A 32 5.87 20.36 5.65
CA GLY A 32 4.87 20.13 6.69
C GLY A 32 3.74 19.19 6.29
N LYS A 33 3.85 18.41 5.21
CA LYS A 33 2.81 17.43 4.77
C LYS A 33 2.27 16.59 5.92
N THR A 34 3.17 15.90 6.62
CA THR A 34 2.79 15.06 7.75
C THR A 34 2.24 15.88 8.92
N ARG A 35 2.85 17.05 9.24
CA ARG A 35 2.46 17.91 10.36
C ARG A 35 1.11 18.60 10.16
N SER A 36 0.89 19.17 8.96
CA SER A 36 -0.28 20.02 8.70
C SER A 36 -1.48 19.28 8.12
N TYR A 37 -1.25 18.04 7.58
CA TYR A 37 -2.35 17.27 6.98
C TYR A 37 -2.52 15.87 7.62
N VAL A 38 -1.47 15.03 7.64
CA VAL A 38 -1.60 13.63 8.08
C VAL A 38 -1.97 13.55 9.55
N LYS A 39 -1.16 14.15 10.43
CA LYS A 39 -1.36 14.10 11.88
C LYS A 39 -2.70 14.68 12.32
N PRO A 40 -3.12 15.88 11.86
CA PRO A 40 -4.45 16.42 12.23
C PRO A 40 -5.60 15.50 11.86
N ASN A 41 -5.56 14.89 10.67
CA ASN A 41 -6.61 13.98 10.21
C ASN A 41 -6.62 12.65 10.96
N ILE A 42 -5.46 12.10 11.35
CA ILE A 42 -5.39 10.94 12.24
C ILE A 42 -5.99 11.27 13.60
N MET A 43 -5.66 12.43 14.17
CA MET A 43 -6.19 12.89 15.47
C MET A 43 -7.70 13.13 15.49
N GLN A 44 -8.33 13.37 14.31
CA GLN A 44 -9.79 13.45 14.21
C GLN A 44 -10.48 12.12 14.54
N ALA A 45 -9.81 10.99 14.28
CA ALA A 45 -10.33 9.65 14.59
C ALA A 45 -11.73 9.39 14.01
N GLU A 46 -12.00 9.82 12.77
CA GLU A 46 -13.32 9.71 12.12
C GLU A 46 -13.46 8.52 11.18
N THR A 47 -12.34 8.01 10.66
CA THR A 47 -12.33 6.89 9.74
C THR A 47 -11.40 5.79 10.24
N ASN A 48 -11.63 4.57 9.84
CA ASN A 48 -10.60 3.55 9.91
C ASN A 48 -9.42 3.95 9.02
N MET A 49 -8.23 3.50 9.35
CA MET A 49 -7.06 3.97 8.63
C MET A 49 -5.96 2.94 8.49
N ILE A 50 -5.25 3.00 7.35
CA ILE A 50 -3.97 2.36 7.13
C ILE A 50 -2.99 3.48 6.79
N VAL A 51 -1.93 3.62 7.59
CA VAL A 51 -1.03 4.77 7.54
C VAL A 51 0.38 4.30 7.21
N SER A 52 0.94 4.81 6.10
CA SER A 52 2.38 4.71 5.86
C SER A 52 3.11 5.60 6.89
N ASP A 53 4.01 5.00 7.67
CA ASP A 53 4.78 5.67 8.73
C ASP A 53 6.28 5.39 8.53
N PRO A 54 6.95 6.05 7.55
CA PRO A 54 8.33 5.76 7.20
C PRO A 54 9.31 5.90 8.37
N LYS A 55 9.00 6.75 9.33
CA LYS A 55 9.84 6.97 10.53
C LYS A 55 9.45 6.11 11.71
N GLY A 56 8.32 5.38 11.65
CA GLY A 56 7.78 4.59 12.76
C GLY A 56 7.34 5.42 13.97
N THR A 57 7.19 6.75 13.83
CA THR A 57 6.88 7.65 14.94
C THR A 57 5.38 7.89 15.12
N LEU A 58 4.59 7.83 14.05
CA LEU A 58 3.17 8.10 14.10
C LEU A 58 2.40 7.12 14.99
N TYR A 59 2.81 5.85 14.98
CA TYR A 59 2.24 4.84 15.87
C TYR A 59 2.32 5.24 17.34
N TYR A 60 3.48 5.73 17.78
CA TYR A 60 3.70 6.13 19.17
C TYR A 60 3.03 7.47 19.48
N GLU A 61 3.09 8.43 18.56
CA GLU A 61 2.53 9.76 18.76
C GLU A 61 0.99 9.77 18.78
N MET A 62 0.35 8.94 17.93
CA MET A 62 -1.10 8.97 17.69
C MET A 62 -1.83 7.80 18.38
N GLY A 63 -1.12 6.73 18.73
CA GLY A 63 -1.74 5.48 19.19
C GLY A 63 -2.62 5.65 20.43
N ASP A 64 -2.19 6.43 21.41
CA ASP A 64 -2.96 6.61 22.66
C ASP A 64 -4.27 7.37 22.41
N VAL A 65 -4.25 8.41 21.57
CA VAL A 65 -5.46 9.14 21.19
C VAL A 65 -6.44 8.24 20.46
N LEU A 66 -5.94 7.40 19.56
CA LEU A 66 -6.79 6.46 18.81
C LEU A 66 -7.40 5.39 19.73
N ARG A 67 -6.63 4.82 20.66
CA ARG A 67 -7.14 3.86 21.67
C ARG A 67 -8.23 4.47 22.53
N GLN A 68 -8.06 5.75 22.97
CA GLN A 68 -9.07 6.49 23.73
C GLN A 68 -10.36 6.72 22.92
N ASN A 69 -10.27 6.76 21.58
CA ASN A 69 -11.41 6.83 20.67
C ASN A 69 -11.98 5.46 20.26
N GLY A 70 -11.52 4.38 20.91
CA GLY A 70 -12.02 3.03 20.73
C GLY A 70 -11.44 2.28 19.52
N TYR A 71 -10.27 2.72 19.01
CA TYR A 71 -9.58 2.02 17.93
C TYR A 71 -8.71 0.87 18.47
N GLU A 72 -8.74 -0.26 17.78
CA GLU A 72 -7.68 -1.23 17.81
C GLU A 72 -6.50 -0.66 17.03
N VAL A 73 -5.37 -0.45 17.73
CA VAL A 73 -4.18 0.19 17.11
C VAL A 73 -3.14 -0.87 16.82
N CYS A 74 -2.96 -1.12 15.54
CA CYS A 74 -2.05 -2.12 14.99
C CYS A 74 -0.77 -1.48 14.47
N ARG A 75 0.35 -2.20 14.59
CA ARG A 75 1.63 -1.84 14.01
C ARG A 75 2.20 -3.01 13.22
N LEU A 76 2.53 -2.75 11.97
CA LEU A 76 3.31 -3.63 11.12
C LEU A 76 4.62 -2.91 10.76
N ASP A 77 5.76 -3.47 11.17
CA ASP A 77 7.07 -2.82 11.07
C ASP A 77 8.00 -3.67 10.21
N PHE A 78 8.23 -3.21 8.98
CA PHE A 78 9.12 -3.86 8.01
C PHE A 78 10.59 -3.44 8.17
N VAL A 79 10.90 -2.55 9.12
CA VAL A 79 12.27 -2.06 9.36
C VAL A 79 12.91 -2.80 10.54
N ASN A 80 12.25 -2.74 11.71
CA ASN A 80 12.77 -3.32 12.94
C ASN A 80 12.03 -4.59 13.36
N MET A 81 11.01 -5.00 12.58
CA MET A 81 10.13 -6.14 12.83
C MET A 81 9.44 -6.13 14.21
N LYS A 82 9.30 -4.95 14.80
CA LYS A 82 8.60 -4.72 16.08
C LYS A 82 7.10 -4.56 15.85
N SER A 83 6.47 -5.57 15.25
CA SER A 83 5.04 -5.58 14.95
C SER A 83 4.23 -6.15 16.11
N ASN A 84 2.98 -5.68 16.29
CA ASN A 84 2.01 -6.31 17.19
C ASN A 84 0.98 -7.16 16.45
N VAL A 85 0.98 -7.11 15.12
CA VAL A 85 0.21 -7.99 14.23
C VAL A 85 1.15 -8.66 13.23
N GLY A 86 0.74 -9.79 12.66
CA GLY A 86 1.43 -10.48 11.58
C GLY A 86 0.87 -10.09 10.22
N TYR A 87 1.66 -10.36 9.19
CA TYR A 87 1.22 -10.28 7.81
C TYR A 87 1.83 -11.42 7.00
N ASN A 88 0.99 -12.31 6.51
CA ASN A 88 1.38 -13.38 5.60
C ASN A 88 0.64 -13.16 4.27
N PRO A 89 1.35 -12.84 3.17
CA PRO A 89 0.71 -12.60 1.87
C PRO A 89 -0.12 -13.77 1.36
N LEU A 90 0.29 -15.03 1.61
CA LEU A 90 -0.46 -16.19 1.15
C LEU A 90 -1.75 -16.40 1.95
N ALA A 91 -1.79 -15.98 3.21
CA ALA A 91 -3.01 -16.00 4.02
C ALA A 91 -4.07 -14.98 3.57
N GLN A 92 -3.68 -13.99 2.75
CA GLN A 92 -4.62 -13.02 2.16
C GLN A 92 -5.24 -13.49 0.84
N ILE A 93 -4.80 -14.61 0.28
CA ILE A 93 -5.39 -15.21 -0.91
C ILE A 93 -6.75 -15.81 -0.53
N ARG A 94 -7.80 -15.38 -1.22
CA ARG A 94 -9.16 -15.81 -0.92
C ARG A 94 -9.34 -17.30 -1.19
N TYR A 95 -10.02 -17.97 -0.26
CA TYR A 95 -10.34 -19.38 -0.35
C TYR A 95 -11.85 -19.59 -0.41
N ASN A 96 -12.29 -20.41 -1.34
CA ASN A 96 -13.69 -20.80 -1.51
C ASN A 96 -13.93 -22.18 -0.90
N ALA A 97 -14.42 -22.22 0.34
CA ALA A 97 -14.65 -23.45 1.06
C ALA A 97 -15.71 -24.40 0.39
N LYS A 98 -16.60 -23.86 -0.45
CA LYS A 98 -17.61 -24.69 -1.15
C LYS A 98 -17.02 -25.48 -2.32
N LYS A 99 -15.96 -24.94 -2.92
CA LYS A 99 -15.28 -25.56 -4.06
C LYS A 99 -13.95 -26.19 -3.70
N ASP A 100 -13.48 -25.95 -2.47
CA ASP A 100 -12.14 -26.33 -1.99
C ASP A 100 -11.03 -25.77 -2.90
N GLU A 101 -11.14 -24.48 -3.26
CA GLU A 101 -10.25 -23.85 -4.23
C GLU A 101 -9.80 -22.48 -3.72
N TYR A 102 -8.53 -22.13 -3.95
CA TYR A 102 -8.00 -20.78 -3.81
C TYR A 102 -8.34 -19.93 -5.04
N ASP A 103 -8.54 -18.63 -4.84
CA ASP A 103 -8.83 -17.69 -5.93
C ASP A 103 -7.59 -17.54 -6.83
N GLN A 104 -7.71 -18.06 -8.05
CA GLN A 104 -6.63 -18.06 -9.05
C GLN A 104 -6.17 -16.65 -9.42
N LYS A 105 -7.09 -15.66 -9.41
CA LYS A 105 -6.75 -14.25 -9.73
C LYS A 105 -5.89 -13.65 -8.63
N ASP A 106 -6.13 -14.01 -7.38
CA ASP A 106 -5.30 -13.55 -6.26
C ASP A 106 -3.88 -14.13 -6.35
N ILE A 107 -3.75 -15.42 -6.71
CA ILE A 107 -2.45 -16.07 -6.93
C ILE A 107 -1.68 -15.36 -8.05
N LEU A 108 -2.32 -15.12 -9.20
CA LEU A 108 -1.69 -14.41 -10.32
C LEU A 108 -1.27 -12.99 -9.91
N LYS A 109 -2.11 -12.29 -9.14
CA LYS A 109 -1.79 -10.94 -8.69
C LYS A 109 -0.58 -10.90 -7.76
N VAL A 110 -0.44 -11.87 -6.86
CA VAL A 110 0.75 -11.99 -6.00
C VAL A 110 2.00 -12.18 -6.87
N SER A 111 1.94 -13.05 -7.88
CA SER A 111 3.05 -13.27 -8.81
C SER A 111 3.41 -12.01 -9.62
N ASP A 112 2.40 -11.24 -10.06
CA ASP A 112 2.59 -9.98 -10.81
C ASP A 112 3.24 -8.89 -9.97
N VAL A 113 2.92 -8.83 -8.67
CA VAL A 113 3.55 -7.85 -7.75
C VAL A 113 4.99 -8.24 -7.44
N ILE A 114 5.27 -9.52 -7.24
CA ILE A 114 6.62 -10.01 -6.95
C ILE A 114 7.53 -9.82 -8.16
N ILE A 115 7.10 -10.23 -9.35
CA ILE A 115 7.88 -10.11 -10.59
C ILE A 115 7.38 -8.92 -11.39
N LYS A 116 7.93 -7.74 -11.08
CA LYS A 116 7.59 -6.49 -11.78
C LYS A 116 8.25 -6.41 -13.15
N SER A 117 7.46 -6.09 -14.18
CA SER A 117 7.96 -5.64 -15.50
C SER A 117 8.14 -4.12 -15.50
N LEU A 118 9.10 -3.58 -14.77
CA LEU A 118 9.27 -2.12 -14.67
C LEU A 118 9.93 -1.49 -15.90
N SER A 119 10.65 -2.25 -16.73
CA SER A 119 11.35 -1.73 -17.90
C SER A 119 11.93 -2.82 -18.81
N SER A 120 11.39 -4.01 -18.79
CA SER A 120 11.96 -5.11 -19.57
C SER A 120 11.72 -4.83 -21.06
N LYS A 121 12.82 -4.70 -21.80
CA LYS A 121 12.80 -4.72 -23.26
C LYS A 121 12.31 -6.05 -23.82
N GLU A 122 12.26 -7.06 -22.95
CA GLU A 122 11.88 -8.43 -23.26
C GLU A 122 10.83 -8.95 -22.27
N PRO A 123 9.55 -8.58 -22.43
CA PRO A 123 8.47 -8.97 -21.51
C PRO A 123 8.27 -10.49 -21.40
N PHE A 124 8.77 -11.25 -22.36
CA PHE A 124 8.70 -12.72 -22.40
C PHE A 124 9.26 -13.38 -21.13
N TRP A 125 10.44 -12.95 -20.67
CA TRP A 125 11.11 -13.53 -19.51
C TRP A 125 10.33 -13.31 -18.22
N ASP A 126 9.78 -12.10 -18.05
CA ASP A 126 8.98 -11.76 -16.87
C ASP A 126 7.64 -12.52 -16.88
N VAL A 127 7.02 -12.71 -18.05
CA VAL A 127 5.79 -13.49 -18.20
C VAL A 127 6.04 -14.96 -17.82
N ALA A 128 7.11 -15.57 -18.34
CA ALA A 128 7.47 -16.94 -18.02
C ALA A 128 7.81 -17.12 -16.51
N ALA A 129 8.56 -16.17 -15.93
CA ALA A 129 8.89 -16.19 -14.51
C ALA A 129 7.61 -16.07 -13.62
N ARG A 130 6.64 -15.24 -14.02
CA ARG A 130 5.33 -15.16 -13.32
C ARG A 130 4.52 -16.45 -13.45
N MET A 131 4.57 -17.12 -14.61
CA MET A 131 3.93 -18.42 -14.77
C MET A 131 4.52 -19.46 -13.83
N TYR A 132 5.85 -19.56 -13.79
CA TYR A 132 6.53 -20.45 -12.87
C TYR A 132 6.25 -20.12 -11.41
N LEU A 133 6.39 -18.86 -11.00
CA LEU A 133 6.12 -18.43 -9.63
C LEU A 133 4.65 -18.70 -9.23
N SER A 134 3.69 -18.45 -10.12
CA SER A 134 2.28 -18.72 -9.84
C SER A 134 2.00 -20.21 -9.68
N SER A 135 2.72 -21.10 -10.41
CA SER A 135 2.60 -22.53 -10.20
C SER A 135 3.13 -22.96 -8.84
N VAL A 136 4.27 -22.40 -8.40
CA VAL A 136 4.84 -22.71 -7.07
C VAL A 136 3.95 -22.20 -5.94
N ILE A 137 3.42 -21.00 -6.05
CA ILE A 137 2.47 -20.46 -5.05
C ILE A 137 1.23 -21.35 -4.96
N ALA A 138 0.66 -21.72 -6.11
CA ALA A 138 -0.50 -22.60 -6.15
C ALA A 138 -0.18 -23.98 -5.52
N TYR A 139 0.99 -24.56 -5.82
CA TYR A 139 1.43 -25.82 -5.21
C TYR A 139 1.50 -25.74 -3.69
N VAL A 140 2.10 -24.67 -3.15
CA VAL A 140 2.18 -24.46 -1.69
C VAL A 140 0.77 -24.42 -1.08
N LEU A 141 -0.19 -23.79 -1.76
CA LEU A 141 -1.56 -23.67 -1.26
C LEU A 141 -2.41 -24.93 -1.43
N GLU A 142 -2.18 -25.71 -2.48
CA GLU A 142 -3.00 -26.89 -2.84
C GLU A 142 -2.45 -28.19 -2.22
N ALA A 143 -1.13 -28.34 -2.10
CA ALA A 143 -0.47 -29.59 -1.75
C ALA A 143 0.14 -29.61 -0.36
N LEU A 144 0.42 -28.46 0.26
CA LEU A 144 1.10 -28.40 1.55
C LEU A 144 0.12 -28.10 2.72
N PRO A 145 0.50 -28.45 3.97
CA PRO A 145 -0.27 -28.07 5.15
C PRO A 145 -0.38 -26.55 5.32
N LYS A 146 -1.46 -26.06 5.94
CA LYS A 146 -1.73 -24.61 6.13
C LYS A 146 -0.60 -23.85 6.86
N GLU A 147 0.11 -24.51 7.74
CA GLU A 147 1.25 -23.95 8.48
C GLU A 147 2.42 -23.59 7.55
N GLU A 148 2.48 -24.24 6.39
CA GLU A 148 3.49 -24.06 5.36
C GLU A 148 3.08 -23.05 4.28
N HIS A 149 1.86 -22.52 4.31
CA HIS A 149 1.38 -21.51 3.36
C HIS A 149 2.05 -20.15 3.59
N THR A 150 3.33 -20.07 3.29
CA THR A 150 4.14 -18.85 3.41
C THR A 150 5.06 -18.66 2.21
N LEU A 151 5.52 -17.44 1.99
CA LEU A 151 6.51 -17.15 0.94
C LEU A 151 7.89 -17.77 1.28
N GLU A 152 8.17 -18.12 2.54
CA GLU A 152 9.32 -18.93 2.93
C GLU A 152 9.33 -20.28 2.20
N TYR A 153 8.19 -20.99 2.20
CA TYR A 153 8.08 -22.28 1.52
C TYR A 153 8.09 -22.15 0.00
N VAL A 154 7.52 -21.09 -0.54
CA VAL A 154 7.64 -20.78 -1.97
C VAL A 154 9.11 -20.63 -2.36
N ASN A 155 9.90 -19.84 -1.61
CA ASN A 155 11.34 -19.69 -1.86
C ASN A 155 12.10 -21.01 -1.73
N ARG A 156 11.80 -21.80 -0.69
CA ARG A 156 12.40 -23.12 -0.46
C ARG A 156 12.19 -24.04 -1.65
N ILE A 157 10.97 -24.14 -2.18
CA ILE A 157 10.69 -24.99 -3.36
C ILE A 157 11.46 -24.49 -4.57
N ILE A 158 11.52 -23.20 -4.82
CA ILE A 158 12.26 -22.61 -5.95
C ILE A 158 13.75 -22.93 -5.85
N CYS A 159 14.35 -22.82 -4.66
CA CYS A 159 15.77 -23.05 -4.46
C CYS A 159 16.16 -24.54 -4.43
N GLU A 160 15.33 -25.39 -3.81
CA GLU A 160 15.66 -26.81 -3.59
C GLU A 160 15.16 -27.73 -4.70
N SER A 161 14.15 -27.30 -5.46
CA SER A 161 13.46 -28.15 -6.44
C SER A 161 13.86 -27.86 -7.88
N GLY A 162 15.09 -27.44 -8.12
CA GLY A 162 15.60 -27.17 -9.47
C GLY A 162 15.29 -28.30 -10.45
N GLY A 163 14.66 -27.97 -11.58
CA GLY A 163 14.44 -28.89 -12.72
C GLY A 163 13.63 -30.14 -12.36
N ARG A 164 14.24 -31.31 -12.53
CA ARG A 164 13.60 -32.63 -12.44
C ARG A 164 12.86 -32.94 -11.12
N LYS A 165 13.21 -32.30 -10.01
CA LYS A 165 12.53 -32.53 -8.74
C LYS A 165 11.15 -31.89 -8.76
N TYR A 166 11.04 -30.66 -9.26
CA TYR A 166 9.76 -29.98 -9.39
C TYR A 166 8.85 -30.65 -10.40
N ASP A 167 9.41 -31.19 -11.52
CA ASP A 167 8.66 -32.00 -12.49
C ASP A 167 7.96 -33.19 -11.82
N ARG A 168 8.68 -33.92 -10.95
CA ARG A 168 8.09 -35.03 -10.22
C ARG A 168 6.96 -34.60 -9.29
N MET A 169 7.18 -33.54 -8.53
CA MET A 169 6.16 -32.99 -7.63
C MET A 169 4.88 -32.61 -8.40
N MET A 170 5.02 -32.02 -9.58
CA MET A 170 3.88 -31.67 -10.42
C MET A 170 3.16 -32.88 -10.99
N ASN A 171 3.90 -33.91 -11.41
CA ASN A 171 3.31 -35.16 -11.91
C ASN A 171 2.58 -35.92 -10.81
N GLU A 172 3.10 -35.94 -9.58
CA GLU A 172 2.44 -36.52 -8.42
C GLU A 172 1.15 -35.78 -8.11
N LEU A 173 1.20 -34.43 -8.05
CA LEU A 173 0.02 -33.62 -7.82
C LEU A 173 -1.04 -33.78 -8.93
N GLU A 174 -0.63 -33.96 -10.18
CA GLU A 174 -1.55 -34.17 -11.29
C GLU A 174 -2.34 -35.50 -11.17
N ILE A 175 -1.68 -36.54 -10.66
CA ILE A 175 -2.34 -37.83 -10.39
C ILE A 175 -3.38 -37.67 -9.28
N GLU A 176 -3.05 -36.92 -8.21
CA GLU A 176 -3.94 -36.69 -7.07
C GLU A 176 -5.07 -35.70 -7.39
N ASN A 177 -4.74 -34.62 -8.10
CA ASN A 177 -5.67 -33.55 -8.47
C ASN A 177 -5.49 -33.12 -9.94
N PRO A 178 -6.14 -33.79 -10.90
CA PRO A 178 -6.03 -33.45 -12.34
C PRO A 178 -6.52 -32.04 -12.71
N LYS A 179 -7.25 -31.37 -11.81
CA LYS A 179 -7.77 -30.01 -11.98
C LYS A 179 -6.92 -28.95 -11.25
N SER A 180 -5.78 -29.36 -10.69
CA SER A 180 -4.89 -28.45 -9.98
C SER A 180 -4.51 -27.24 -10.82
N PHE A 181 -4.65 -26.05 -10.22
CA PHE A 181 -4.19 -24.80 -10.85
C PHE A 181 -2.66 -24.74 -10.91
N ALA A 182 -1.96 -25.32 -9.92
CA ALA A 182 -0.51 -25.43 -9.92
C ALA A 182 -0.02 -26.18 -11.15
N VAL A 183 -0.60 -27.38 -11.42
CA VAL A 183 -0.25 -28.21 -12.58
C VAL A 183 -0.54 -27.47 -13.89
N LYS A 184 -1.71 -26.83 -14.01
CA LYS A 184 -2.06 -26.05 -15.19
C LYS A 184 -1.01 -24.97 -15.47
N ARG A 185 -0.65 -24.18 -14.46
CA ARG A 185 0.33 -23.09 -14.60
C ARG A 185 1.72 -23.61 -14.93
N TYR A 186 2.08 -24.74 -14.36
CA TYR A 186 3.35 -25.40 -14.67
C TYR A 186 3.43 -25.88 -16.12
N ARG A 187 2.36 -26.46 -16.64
CA ARG A 187 2.29 -26.87 -18.06
C ARG A 187 2.38 -25.65 -18.99
N ASP A 188 1.68 -24.54 -18.66
CA ASP A 188 1.80 -23.29 -19.42
C ASP A 188 3.26 -22.80 -19.45
N PHE A 189 3.98 -22.90 -18.31
CA PHE A 189 5.40 -22.58 -18.21
C PHE A 189 6.27 -23.49 -19.07
N CYS A 190 6.05 -24.81 -19.03
CA CYS A 190 6.83 -25.78 -19.80
C CYS A 190 6.77 -25.51 -21.32
N VAL A 191 5.59 -25.12 -21.83
CA VAL A 191 5.44 -24.74 -23.25
C VAL A 191 6.31 -23.53 -23.61
N MET A 192 6.52 -22.60 -22.67
CA MET A 192 7.36 -21.42 -22.91
C MET A 192 8.85 -21.66 -22.68
N SER A 193 9.23 -22.74 -22.01
CA SER A 193 10.60 -23.01 -21.55
C SER A 193 11.21 -24.31 -22.13
N GLU A 194 10.96 -24.58 -23.42
CA GLU A 194 11.41 -25.85 -24.09
C GLU A 194 12.93 -26.06 -24.08
N ALA A 195 13.73 -24.97 -24.02
CA ALA A 195 15.18 -25.09 -24.02
C ALA A 195 15.75 -24.95 -22.59
N ASP A 196 16.70 -25.84 -22.20
CA ASP A 196 17.34 -25.85 -20.88
C ASP A 196 17.93 -24.51 -20.47
N LYS A 197 18.53 -23.76 -21.39
CA LYS A 197 19.09 -22.42 -21.13
C LYS A 197 18.00 -21.39 -20.80
N MET A 198 16.83 -21.52 -21.42
CA MET A 198 15.67 -20.66 -21.13
C MET A 198 15.15 -20.92 -19.72
N THR A 199 14.95 -22.17 -19.38
CA THR A 199 14.54 -22.60 -18.03
C THR A 199 15.47 -22.06 -16.96
N ALA A 200 16.80 -22.20 -17.13
CA ALA A 200 17.79 -21.68 -16.19
C ALA A 200 17.70 -20.14 -16.02
N SER A 201 17.49 -19.39 -17.10
CA SER A 201 17.33 -17.94 -17.05
C SER A 201 16.05 -17.52 -16.30
N ILE A 202 14.93 -18.20 -16.56
CA ILE A 202 13.65 -17.93 -15.90
C ILE A 202 13.75 -18.24 -14.40
N LEU A 203 14.35 -19.36 -14.03
CA LEU A 203 14.61 -19.72 -12.64
C LEU A 203 15.49 -18.67 -11.96
N GLY A 204 16.53 -18.19 -12.62
CA GLY A 204 17.40 -17.12 -12.12
C GLY A 204 16.61 -15.83 -11.82
N ILE A 205 15.76 -15.40 -12.75
CA ILE A 205 14.88 -14.23 -12.54
C ILE A 205 13.95 -14.46 -11.35
N THR A 206 13.32 -15.63 -11.28
CA THR A 206 12.39 -15.95 -10.19
C THR A 206 13.11 -15.96 -8.84
N THR A 207 14.24 -16.67 -8.74
CA THR A 207 15.04 -16.75 -7.51
C THR A 207 15.48 -15.38 -7.02
N THR A 208 15.96 -14.51 -7.94
CA THR A 208 16.40 -13.15 -7.59
C THR A 208 15.24 -12.31 -6.99
N ASN A 209 14.00 -12.55 -7.41
CA ASN A 209 12.84 -11.81 -6.92
C ASN A 209 12.22 -12.38 -5.64
N VAL A 210 12.58 -13.59 -5.21
CA VAL A 210 11.97 -14.25 -4.04
C VAL A 210 12.93 -14.51 -2.88
N ASN A 211 14.24 -14.40 -3.09
CA ASN A 211 15.28 -14.79 -2.13
C ASN A 211 15.25 -14.04 -0.79
N PHE A 212 14.61 -12.86 -0.72
CA PHE A 212 14.49 -12.09 0.51
C PHE A 212 13.23 -12.44 1.34
N PHE A 213 12.33 -13.27 0.80
CA PHE A 213 11.11 -13.65 1.52
C PHE A 213 11.34 -14.71 2.62
N ASP A 214 12.53 -15.32 2.69
CA ASP A 214 12.93 -16.25 3.75
C ASP A 214 13.81 -15.62 4.83
N PHE A 215 14.02 -14.31 4.80
CA PHE A 215 14.71 -13.62 5.90
C PHE A 215 13.99 -13.90 7.22
N LYS A 216 14.77 -14.15 8.28
CA LYS A 216 14.23 -14.51 9.61
C LYS A 216 13.14 -13.55 10.09
N GLU A 217 13.32 -12.28 9.77
CA GLU A 217 12.41 -11.20 10.09
C GLU A 217 11.07 -11.34 9.34
N ALA A 218 11.12 -11.61 8.05
CA ALA A 218 9.94 -11.83 7.22
C ALA A 218 9.18 -13.09 7.67
N VAL A 219 9.90 -14.19 7.90
CA VAL A 219 9.32 -15.45 8.41
C VAL A 219 8.65 -15.26 9.77
N ALA A 220 9.28 -14.52 10.69
CA ALA A 220 8.70 -14.19 11.98
C ALA A 220 7.38 -13.41 11.84
N MET A 221 7.29 -12.53 10.84
CA MET A 221 6.09 -11.77 10.55
C MET A 221 4.97 -12.65 9.98
N TYR A 222 5.28 -13.61 9.10
CA TYR A 222 4.28 -14.54 8.56
C TYR A 222 3.64 -15.40 9.65
N LYS A 223 4.42 -15.79 10.65
CA LYS A 223 3.99 -16.68 11.76
C LYS A 223 3.35 -15.94 12.93
N ARG A 224 3.53 -14.62 13.05
CA ARG A 224 2.99 -13.81 14.15
C ARG A 224 1.47 -13.82 14.16
N LYS A 225 0.88 -13.89 15.37
CA LYS A 225 -0.58 -13.78 15.55
C LYS A 225 -0.89 -12.58 16.47
N PRO A 226 -2.04 -11.89 16.26
CA PRO A 226 -3.01 -12.11 15.18
C PRO A 226 -2.46 -11.67 13.82
N GLN A 227 -3.01 -12.19 12.73
CA GLN A 227 -2.74 -11.71 11.37
C GLN A 227 -3.62 -10.49 11.07
N VAL A 228 -3.15 -9.62 10.18
CA VAL A 228 -3.98 -8.53 9.64
C VAL A 228 -5.17 -9.12 8.90
N ASP A 229 -6.36 -8.63 9.23
CA ASP A 229 -7.61 -8.94 8.56
C ASP A 229 -8.18 -7.66 7.94
N PHE A 230 -8.03 -7.51 6.63
CA PHE A 230 -8.52 -6.34 5.90
C PHE A 230 -10.05 -6.26 5.88
N SER A 231 -10.77 -7.37 6.01
CA SER A 231 -12.24 -7.36 6.05
C SER A 231 -12.77 -6.73 7.33
N ALA A 232 -12.05 -6.85 8.43
CA ALA A 232 -12.42 -6.30 9.73
C ALA A 232 -12.45 -4.76 9.77
N PHE A 233 -11.71 -4.08 8.85
CA PHE A 233 -11.73 -2.62 8.75
C PHE A 233 -13.11 -2.05 8.37
N GLY A 234 -13.96 -2.83 7.73
CA GLY A 234 -15.33 -2.42 7.43
C GLY A 234 -16.29 -2.49 8.63
N GLU A 235 -15.92 -3.19 9.70
CA GLU A 235 -16.81 -3.56 10.80
C GLU A 235 -16.37 -3.01 12.17
N ARG A 236 -15.06 -2.95 12.42
CA ARG A 236 -14.47 -2.51 13.69
C ARG A 236 -13.60 -1.29 13.48
N LYS A 237 -13.42 -0.49 14.54
CA LYS A 237 -12.49 0.66 14.51
C LYS A 237 -11.06 0.17 14.58
N ILE A 238 -10.34 0.24 13.46
CA ILE A 238 -8.95 -0.21 13.34
C ILE A 238 -8.10 0.91 12.75
N ALA A 239 -6.93 1.12 13.35
CA ALA A 239 -5.87 1.96 12.82
C ALA A 239 -4.59 1.14 12.71
N LEU A 240 -4.10 0.93 11.49
CA LEU A 240 -2.88 0.20 11.23
C LEU A 240 -1.79 1.16 10.77
N PHE A 241 -0.65 1.13 11.44
CA PHE A 241 0.55 1.88 11.08
C PHE A 241 1.57 0.94 10.44
N LEU A 242 1.98 1.26 9.22
CA LEU A 242 2.94 0.50 8.43
C LEU A 242 4.28 1.25 8.43
N THR A 243 5.26 0.73 9.18
CA THR A 243 6.62 1.26 9.17
C THR A 243 7.40 0.64 8.01
N VAL A 244 7.87 1.48 7.09
CA VAL A 244 8.67 1.10 5.93
C VAL A 244 9.97 1.92 5.91
N SER A 245 11.06 1.36 5.37
CA SER A 245 12.31 2.11 5.27
C SER A 245 12.23 3.13 4.11
N ASP A 246 12.81 4.30 4.33
CA ASP A 246 13.03 5.31 3.29
C ASP A 246 14.38 5.13 2.56
N THR A 247 15.28 4.33 3.10
CA THR A 247 16.65 4.10 2.59
C THR A 247 16.93 2.66 2.18
N ASP A 248 16.40 1.68 2.93
CA ASP A 248 16.56 0.25 2.62
C ASP A 248 15.33 -0.26 1.85
N ARG A 249 15.57 -0.66 0.62
CA ARG A 249 14.55 -1.13 -0.32
C ARG A 249 14.36 -2.64 -0.39
N SER A 250 15.05 -3.38 0.48
CA SER A 250 15.02 -4.85 0.47
C SER A 250 13.61 -5.43 0.66
N MET A 251 12.75 -4.74 1.41
CA MET A 251 11.37 -5.16 1.68
C MET A 251 10.30 -4.52 0.76
N ASP A 252 10.69 -3.72 -0.23
CA ASP A 252 9.74 -3.01 -1.11
C ASP A 252 8.68 -3.94 -1.73
N ARG A 253 9.08 -5.15 -2.15
CA ARG A 253 8.15 -6.12 -2.75
C ARG A 253 7.07 -6.57 -1.77
N LEU A 254 7.44 -6.75 -0.50
CA LEU A 254 6.49 -7.13 0.55
C LEU A 254 5.56 -5.96 0.91
N VAL A 255 6.08 -4.74 0.88
CA VAL A 255 5.30 -3.51 1.04
C VAL A 255 4.30 -3.32 -0.11
N ASP A 256 4.74 -3.56 -1.35
CA ASP A 256 3.86 -3.50 -2.52
C ASP A 256 2.75 -4.56 -2.48
N LEU A 257 3.08 -5.78 -2.03
CA LEU A 257 2.11 -6.84 -1.78
C LEU A 257 1.10 -6.40 -0.72
N PHE A 258 1.58 -5.87 0.40
CA PHE A 258 0.71 -5.39 1.48
C PHE A 258 -0.33 -4.37 0.98
N TRP A 259 0.10 -3.30 0.31
CA TRP A 259 -0.81 -2.27 -0.18
C TRP A 259 -1.78 -2.79 -1.26
N THR A 260 -1.29 -3.65 -2.15
CA THR A 260 -2.12 -4.30 -3.16
C THR A 260 -3.20 -5.16 -2.51
N GLN A 261 -2.84 -6.00 -1.54
CA GLN A 261 -3.77 -6.88 -0.85
C GLN A 261 -4.68 -6.12 0.12
N ALA A 262 -4.21 -5.05 0.73
CA ALA A 262 -5.05 -4.17 1.55
C ALA A 262 -6.21 -3.59 0.72
N LEU A 263 -5.91 -3.03 -0.44
CA LEU A 263 -6.95 -2.50 -1.34
C LEU A 263 -7.87 -3.60 -1.86
N GLN A 264 -7.33 -4.75 -2.28
CA GLN A 264 -8.14 -5.88 -2.74
C GLN A 264 -9.05 -6.43 -1.63
N GLY A 265 -8.52 -6.58 -0.42
CA GLY A 265 -9.28 -7.05 0.74
C GLY A 265 -10.40 -6.11 1.14
N LEU A 266 -10.12 -4.80 1.16
CA LEU A 266 -11.13 -3.77 1.44
C LEU A 266 -12.22 -3.70 0.36
N ILE A 267 -11.83 -3.76 -0.91
CA ILE A 267 -12.79 -3.79 -2.04
C ILE A 267 -13.67 -5.05 -1.95
N ALA A 268 -13.06 -6.22 -1.72
CA ALA A 268 -13.80 -7.47 -1.59
C ALA A 268 -14.75 -7.48 -0.37
N ALA A 269 -14.36 -6.85 0.74
CA ALA A 269 -15.21 -6.66 1.91
C ALA A 269 -16.40 -5.73 1.60
N ALA A 270 -16.14 -4.62 0.91
CA ALA A 270 -17.19 -3.69 0.48
C ALA A 270 -18.20 -4.38 -0.47
N ASP A 271 -17.71 -5.11 -1.47
CA ASP A 271 -18.56 -5.80 -2.46
C ASP A 271 -19.45 -6.89 -1.83
N LYS A 272 -19.04 -7.46 -0.69
CA LYS A 272 -19.84 -8.44 0.09
C LYS A 272 -20.81 -7.76 1.07
N SER A 273 -20.61 -6.50 1.39
CA SER A 273 -21.43 -5.76 2.35
C SER A 273 -22.74 -5.28 1.73
N PRO A 274 -23.81 -5.11 2.52
CA PRO A 274 -25.07 -4.55 2.03
C PRO A 274 -24.86 -3.18 1.34
N GLY A 275 -25.35 -3.06 0.12
CA GLY A 275 -25.21 -1.84 -0.68
C GLY A 275 -23.83 -1.67 -1.34
N GLY A 276 -22.95 -2.70 -1.33
CA GLY A 276 -21.66 -2.68 -2.01
C GLY A 276 -20.63 -1.71 -1.40
N ARG A 277 -20.75 -1.39 -0.11
CA ARG A 277 -19.90 -0.42 0.58
C ARG A 277 -19.57 -0.83 2.01
N LEU A 278 -18.42 -0.38 2.51
CA LEU A 278 -18.03 -0.60 3.90
C LEU A 278 -18.96 0.18 4.86
N LYS A 279 -19.29 -0.44 5.99
CA LYS A 279 -20.08 0.21 7.05
C LYS A 279 -19.29 1.33 7.74
N LEU A 280 -17.99 1.13 7.94
CA LEU A 280 -17.06 2.12 8.45
C LEU A 280 -16.12 2.53 7.32
N PRO A 281 -16.03 3.83 6.99
CA PRO A 281 -15.12 4.31 5.96
C PRO A 281 -13.65 4.00 6.31
N VAL A 282 -12.84 3.72 5.30
CA VAL A 282 -11.40 3.46 5.46
C VAL A 282 -10.59 4.45 4.64
N ARG A 283 -9.62 5.11 5.26
CA ARG A 283 -8.68 6.00 4.60
C ARG A 283 -7.27 5.42 4.63
N LEU A 284 -6.64 5.36 3.46
CA LEU A 284 -5.23 4.99 3.32
C LEU A 284 -4.40 6.28 3.20
N TYR A 285 -3.49 6.50 4.16
CA TYR A 285 -2.52 7.60 4.12
C TYR A 285 -1.23 7.06 3.51
N LEU A 286 -0.97 7.42 2.26
CA LEU A 286 0.17 6.96 1.47
C LEU A 286 1.25 8.05 1.51
N ASP A 287 1.96 8.17 2.66
CA ASP A 287 3.00 9.18 2.82
C ASP A 287 4.27 8.77 2.05
N ASP A 288 4.87 9.74 1.34
CA ASP A 288 5.97 9.54 0.38
C ASP A 288 5.69 8.42 -0.65
N PHE A 289 4.44 8.41 -1.18
CA PHE A 289 3.89 7.34 -2.01
C PHE A 289 4.79 6.94 -3.19
N ALA A 290 5.25 7.91 -3.98
CA ALA A 290 6.05 7.62 -5.17
C ALA A 290 7.48 7.15 -4.87
N THR A 291 7.91 7.22 -3.61
CA THR A 291 9.24 6.76 -3.20
C THR A 291 9.21 5.32 -2.69
N ASN A 292 8.17 4.97 -1.91
CA ASN A 292 8.16 3.76 -1.10
C ASN A 292 7.08 2.75 -1.49
N VAL A 293 6.14 3.10 -2.37
CA VAL A 293 4.97 2.26 -2.67
C VAL A 293 4.69 2.24 -4.16
N TYR A 294 4.54 1.04 -4.71
CA TYR A 294 3.98 0.82 -6.04
C TYR A 294 2.76 -0.08 -5.94
N ILE A 295 1.61 0.39 -6.39
CA ILE A 295 0.37 -0.37 -6.43
C ILE A 295 -0.02 -0.56 -7.89
N PRO A 296 -0.05 -1.79 -8.41
CA PRO A 296 -0.50 -2.07 -9.78
C PRO A 296 -1.93 -1.57 -10.02
N ASP A 297 -2.20 -1.00 -11.19
CA ASP A 297 -3.52 -0.48 -11.61
C ASP A 297 -4.12 0.57 -10.64
N PHE A 298 -3.27 1.31 -9.91
CA PHE A 298 -3.73 2.28 -8.92
C PHE A 298 -4.59 3.39 -9.54
N ASP A 299 -4.31 3.78 -10.79
CA ASP A 299 -5.13 4.69 -11.59
C ASP A 299 -6.58 4.19 -11.74
N LYS A 300 -6.77 2.90 -12.04
CA LYS A 300 -8.10 2.28 -12.15
C LYS A 300 -8.76 2.12 -10.78
N ILE A 301 -7.98 1.75 -9.75
CA ILE A 301 -8.48 1.58 -8.39
C ILE A 301 -9.04 2.90 -7.87
N THR A 302 -8.27 3.99 -7.95
CA THR A 302 -8.70 5.31 -7.47
C THR A 302 -9.95 5.83 -8.13
N SER A 303 -10.22 5.41 -9.38
CA SER A 303 -11.45 5.76 -10.11
C SER A 303 -12.71 5.07 -9.54
N ASN A 304 -12.58 3.95 -8.83
CA ASN A 304 -13.70 3.07 -8.48
C ASN A 304 -13.94 2.90 -6.97
N ILE A 305 -13.04 3.37 -6.10
CA ILE A 305 -13.13 3.11 -4.65
C ILE A 305 -14.11 4.02 -3.90
N ARG A 306 -14.51 5.16 -4.49
CA ARG A 306 -15.43 6.12 -3.88
C ARG A 306 -16.72 5.49 -3.37
N SER A 307 -17.41 4.71 -4.24
CA SER A 307 -18.70 4.09 -3.92
C SER A 307 -18.60 3.04 -2.80
N ARG A 308 -17.39 2.58 -2.49
CA ARG A 308 -17.09 1.55 -1.49
C ARG A 308 -16.71 2.10 -0.11
N GLU A 309 -16.74 3.42 0.08
CA GLU A 309 -16.29 4.12 1.31
C GLU A 309 -14.80 3.86 1.60
N ILE A 310 -13.99 3.73 0.54
CA ILE A 310 -12.54 3.61 0.62
C ILE A 310 -11.94 4.88 0.03
N TYR A 311 -11.02 5.51 0.75
CA TYR A 311 -10.41 6.78 0.37
C TYR A 311 -8.90 6.72 0.45
N VAL A 312 -8.23 7.44 -0.42
CA VAL A 312 -6.77 7.56 -0.41
C VAL A 312 -6.33 9.01 -0.19
N SER A 313 -5.31 9.18 0.61
CA SER A 313 -4.54 10.41 0.70
C SER A 313 -3.18 10.15 0.07
N VAL A 314 -3.00 10.59 -1.17
CA VAL A 314 -1.76 10.44 -1.94
C VAL A 314 -0.85 11.61 -1.60
N ILE A 315 0.28 11.34 -0.95
CA ILE A 315 1.18 12.37 -0.43
C ILE A 315 2.51 12.26 -1.18
N LEU A 316 2.85 13.32 -1.90
CA LEU A 316 3.98 13.38 -2.83
C LEU A 316 4.90 14.55 -2.53
N GLN A 317 6.13 14.48 -3.00
CA GLN A 317 7.03 15.62 -3.02
C GLN A 317 6.83 16.46 -4.30
N SER A 318 6.59 15.79 -5.44
CA SER A 318 6.31 16.42 -6.75
C SER A 318 5.46 15.52 -7.65
N VAL A 319 4.86 16.11 -8.67
CA VAL A 319 4.15 15.37 -9.73
C VAL A 319 5.12 14.52 -10.54
N SER A 320 6.33 15.02 -10.80
CA SER A 320 7.36 14.33 -11.56
C SER A 320 7.73 12.96 -10.97
N GLN A 321 7.71 12.81 -9.63
CA GLN A 321 7.92 11.51 -8.98
C GLN A 321 6.81 10.50 -9.32
N LEU A 322 5.56 10.95 -9.33
CA LEU A 322 4.43 10.08 -9.69
C LEU A 322 4.48 9.67 -11.16
N GLU A 323 4.84 10.60 -12.04
CA GLU A 323 5.00 10.33 -13.47
C GLU A 323 6.16 9.38 -13.77
N SER A 324 7.26 9.50 -13.04
CA SER A 324 8.38 8.56 -13.14
C SER A 324 7.97 7.12 -12.77
N LEU A 325 7.05 6.96 -11.79
CA LEU A 325 6.62 5.65 -11.30
C LEU A 325 5.52 5.01 -12.17
N TYR A 326 4.55 5.80 -12.62
CA TYR A 326 3.35 5.30 -13.31
C TYR A 326 3.27 5.68 -14.80
N GLY A 327 4.13 6.59 -15.27
CA GLY A 327 4.02 7.25 -16.57
C GLY A 327 2.97 8.37 -16.57
N ASN A 328 3.09 9.32 -17.50
CA ASN A 328 2.29 10.55 -17.52
C ASN A 328 0.77 10.31 -17.54
N ALA A 329 0.30 9.37 -18.36
CA ALA A 329 -1.14 9.11 -18.51
C ALA A 329 -1.79 8.60 -17.22
N LYS A 330 -1.16 7.61 -16.55
CA LYS A 330 -1.67 7.06 -15.30
C LYS A 330 -1.51 8.06 -14.14
N ALA A 331 -0.40 8.79 -14.08
CA ALA A 331 -0.18 9.84 -13.08
C ALA A 331 -1.27 10.91 -13.17
N SER A 332 -1.58 11.38 -14.37
CA SER A 332 -2.66 12.33 -14.63
C SER A 332 -4.03 11.79 -14.18
N THR A 333 -4.30 10.50 -14.42
CA THR A 333 -5.54 9.85 -13.96
C THR A 333 -5.60 9.80 -12.42
N ILE A 334 -4.51 9.44 -11.74
CA ILE A 334 -4.45 9.41 -10.27
C ILE A 334 -4.70 10.81 -9.69
N ILE A 335 -4.03 11.83 -10.22
CA ILE A 335 -4.20 13.24 -9.81
C ILE A 335 -5.65 13.69 -10.05
N GLY A 336 -6.22 13.37 -11.22
CA GLY A 336 -7.59 13.72 -11.59
C GLY A 336 -8.65 13.05 -10.72
N ASN A 337 -8.34 11.89 -10.12
CA ASN A 337 -9.22 11.19 -9.19
C ASN A 337 -9.08 11.67 -7.72
N CYS A 338 -8.29 12.72 -7.46
CA CYS A 338 -8.24 13.40 -6.17
C CYS A 338 -9.01 14.72 -6.28
N ASP A 339 -10.29 14.72 -5.88
CA ASP A 339 -11.16 15.90 -5.95
C ASP A 339 -10.70 17.04 -5.03
N GLN A 340 -9.85 16.73 -4.06
CA GLN A 340 -9.23 17.67 -3.14
C GLN A 340 -7.73 17.63 -3.32
N GLN A 341 -7.10 18.77 -3.59
CA GLN A 341 -5.66 18.82 -3.79
C GLN A 341 -5.07 19.97 -2.97
N LEU A 342 -4.08 19.65 -2.16
CA LEU A 342 -3.40 20.56 -1.25
C LEU A 342 -1.94 20.71 -1.67
N VAL A 343 -1.54 21.89 -2.09
CA VAL A 343 -0.16 22.21 -2.52
C VAL A 343 0.50 23.05 -1.43
N LEU A 344 1.38 22.41 -0.65
CA LEU A 344 2.07 23.01 0.52
C LEU A 344 3.39 23.69 0.16
N GLY A 345 3.78 23.65 -1.09
CA GLY A 345 4.99 24.22 -1.66
C GLY A 345 5.41 23.45 -2.90
N VAL A 346 6.21 24.04 -3.74
CA VAL A 346 6.71 23.46 -4.99
C VAL A 346 8.15 23.92 -5.22
N GLN A 347 9.02 23.00 -5.66
CA GLN A 347 10.41 23.32 -6.03
C GLN A 347 10.73 22.97 -7.48
N ASP A 348 10.01 22.00 -8.08
CA ASP A 348 10.21 21.62 -9.46
C ASP A 348 9.29 22.41 -10.41
N LEU A 349 9.82 22.74 -11.58
CA LEU A 349 9.16 23.61 -12.56
C LEU A 349 7.88 22.95 -13.13
N GLN A 350 7.89 21.65 -13.34
CA GLN A 350 6.78 20.93 -13.93
C GLN A 350 5.53 20.95 -13.03
N THR A 351 5.72 20.64 -11.74
CA THR A 351 4.65 20.75 -10.73
C THR A 351 4.18 22.22 -10.61
N ALA A 352 5.13 23.17 -10.60
CA ALA A 352 4.78 24.60 -10.53
C ALA A 352 3.93 25.05 -11.71
N GLN A 353 4.26 24.64 -12.94
CA GLN A 353 3.49 24.94 -14.15
C GLN A 353 2.08 24.37 -14.10
N LEU A 354 1.93 23.09 -13.71
CA LEU A 354 0.63 22.44 -13.60
C LEU A 354 -0.32 23.21 -12.66
N PHE A 355 0.15 23.54 -11.47
CA PHE A 355 -0.70 24.19 -10.47
C PHE A 355 -0.84 25.69 -10.69
N SER A 356 0.12 26.37 -11.34
CA SER A 356 -0.02 27.76 -11.74
C SER A 356 -1.15 27.96 -12.76
N GLN A 357 -1.22 27.11 -13.78
CA GLN A 357 -2.30 27.13 -14.76
C GLN A 357 -3.67 26.90 -14.11
N ARG A 358 -3.77 25.93 -13.18
CA ARG A 358 -5.03 25.63 -12.49
C ARG A 358 -5.46 26.71 -11.49
N ALA A 359 -4.51 27.45 -10.91
CA ALA A 359 -4.78 28.53 -10.00
C ALA A 359 -4.98 29.87 -10.68
N ASP A 360 -4.77 29.94 -11.99
CA ASP A 360 -4.70 31.20 -12.74
C ASP A 360 -3.72 32.19 -12.09
N LYS A 361 -2.49 31.73 -11.82
CA LYS A 361 -1.40 32.49 -11.19
C LYS A 361 -0.09 32.28 -11.96
N PRO A 362 0.83 33.24 -11.89
CA PRO A 362 2.13 33.04 -12.50
C PRO A 362 2.90 31.91 -11.82
N VAL A 363 3.75 31.23 -12.56
CA VAL A 363 4.59 30.12 -12.04
C VAL A 363 5.41 30.55 -10.81
N SER A 364 5.89 31.79 -10.80
CA SER A 364 6.63 32.39 -9.67
C SER A 364 5.82 32.41 -8.37
N ALA A 365 4.51 32.54 -8.43
CA ALA A 365 3.65 32.48 -7.24
C ALA A 365 3.61 31.09 -6.60
N MET A 366 3.78 30.03 -7.38
CA MET A 366 3.92 28.67 -6.87
C MET A 366 5.30 28.40 -6.28
N LEU A 367 6.37 28.82 -7.01
CA LEU A 367 7.75 28.60 -6.57
C LEU A 367 8.13 29.44 -5.34
N ASN A 368 7.56 30.64 -5.17
CA ASN A 368 7.85 31.54 -4.06
C ASN A 368 6.73 31.58 -3.01
N MET A 369 6.00 30.49 -2.86
CA MET A 369 4.93 30.40 -1.86
C MET A 369 5.49 30.53 -0.43
N PRO A 370 4.94 31.41 0.43
CA PRO A 370 5.36 31.50 1.83
C PRO A 370 5.20 30.18 2.58
N LEU A 371 6.10 29.90 3.52
CA LEU A 371 6.19 28.60 4.21
C LEU A 371 4.89 28.20 4.94
N ASN A 372 4.10 29.16 5.43
CA ASN A 372 2.85 28.91 6.17
C ASN A 372 1.61 28.87 5.26
N ASP A 373 1.77 29.18 3.98
CA ASP A 373 0.68 29.21 3.03
C ASP A 373 0.62 27.91 2.23
N CYS A 374 -0.57 27.64 1.66
CA CYS A 374 -0.78 26.56 0.70
C CYS A 374 -1.88 26.94 -0.28
N TYR A 375 -1.91 26.27 -1.43
CA TYR A 375 -3.04 26.34 -2.35
C TYR A 375 -3.93 25.13 -2.18
N LEU A 376 -5.24 25.38 -2.08
CA LEU A 376 -6.27 24.36 -2.01
C LEU A 376 -7.10 24.40 -3.30
N PHE A 377 -7.24 23.23 -3.91
CA PHE A 377 -8.09 23.00 -5.08
C PHE A 377 -9.17 21.98 -4.69
N VAL A 378 -10.41 22.35 -4.83
CA VAL A 378 -11.58 21.47 -4.64
C VAL A 378 -12.34 21.42 -5.95
N ARG A 379 -12.76 20.24 -6.39
CA ARG A 379 -13.50 20.08 -7.63
C ARG A 379 -14.76 20.95 -7.63
N GLY A 380 -14.91 21.77 -8.68
CA GLY A 380 -16.05 22.70 -8.83
C GLY A 380 -15.87 24.04 -8.12
N GLU A 381 -14.73 24.28 -7.45
CA GLU A 381 -14.43 25.54 -6.79
C GLU A 381 -13.20 26.23 -7.39
N PRO A 382 -13.12 27.56 -7.37
CA PRO A 382 -11.88 28.28 -7.67
C PRO A 382 -10.76 27.89 -6.69
N ALA A 383 -9.51 27.92 -7.19
CA ALA A 383 -8.35 27.70 -6.32
C ALA A 383 -8.27 28.74 -5.20
N LYS A 384 -8.00 28.31 -3.98
CA LYS A 384 -7.91 29.19 -2.81
C LYS A 384 -6.49 29.17 -2.25
N LYS A 385 -5.92 30.34 -2.00
CA LYS A 385 -4.71 30.47 -1.19
C LYS A 385 -5.15 30.54 0.28
N VAL A 386 -4.70 29.58 1.08
CA VAL A 386 -5.09 29.41 2.50
C VAL A 386 -3.84 29.16 3.36
N ARG A 387 -3.96 29.27 4.67
CA ARG A 387 -2.88 28.93 5.60
C ARG A 387 -2.88 27.45 5.92
N LYS A 388 -1.70 26.87 6.10
CA LYS A 388 -1.54 25.49 6.56
C LYS A 388 -2.16 25.33 7.93
N PHE A 389 -2.76 24.16 8.18
CA PHE A 389 -3.33 23.87 9.50
C PHE A 389 -2.22 23.84 10.56
N ASP A 390 -2.42 24.61 11.63
CA ASP A 390 -1.54 24.53 12.80
C ASP A 390 -2.00 23.39 13.71
N ILE A 391 -1.19 22.33 13.77
CA ILE A 391 -1.48 21.15 14.59
C ILE A 391 -1.67 21.48 16.07
N THR A 392 -1.04 22.55 16.58
CA THR A 392 -1.14 22.93 18.01
C THR A 392 -2.53 23.39 18.41
N THR A 393 -3.32 23.84 17.44
CA THR A 393 -4.74 24.26 17.66
C THR A 393 -5.71 23.08 17.70
N HIS A 394 -5.26 21.86 17.32
CA HIS A 394 -6.13 20.69 17.30
C HIS A 394 -6.52 20.27 18.72
N ARG A 395 -7.83 20.03 18.97
CA ARG A 395 -8.41 19.65 20.28
C ARG A 395 -7.71 18.49 20.98
N ASN A 396 -7.11 17.56 20.22
CA ASN A 396 -6.42 16.38 20.72
C ASN A 396 -4.89 16.55 20.76
N TYR A 397 -4.35 17.74 20.44
CA TYR A 397 -2.89 17.93 20.33
C TYR A 397 -2.14 17.55 21.60
N LEU A 398 -2.61 18.02 22.78
CA LEU A 398 -1.97 17.72 24.06
C LEU A 398 -2.06 16.25 24.48
N ARG A 399 -2.95 15.48 23.86
CA ARG A 399 -3.10 14.03 24.11
C ARG A 399 -2.12 13.20 23.27
N CYS A 400 -1.52 13.81 22.26
CA CYS A 400 -0.56 13.18 21.32
C CYS A 400 0.89 13.40 21.72
N THR A 401 1.19 13.89 22.91
CA THR A 401 2.56 14.07 23.40
C THR A 401 3.19 12.70 23.67
N PRO A 402 4.39 12.40 23.10
CA PRO A 402 5.03 11.12 23.32
C PRO A 402 5.33 10.95 24.81
N LYS A 403 4.77 9.93 25.44
CA LYS A 403 5.25 9.46 26.73
C LYS A 403 6.70 9.02 26.53
N LYS A 404 7.64 9.51 27.35
CA LYS A 404 9.02 9.03 27.35
C LYS A 404 9.01 7.51 27.36
N VAL A 405 9.42 6.88 26.29
CA VAL A 405 9.64 5.44 26.25
C VAL A 405 10.94 5.20 27.02
N CYS A 406 10.80 4.90 28.30
CA CYS A 406 11.92 4.49 29.15
C CYS A 406 12.25 3.03 28.81
N GLY A 407 13.19 2.81 27.92
CA GLY A 407 13.73 1.51 27.56
C GLY A 407 15.04 1.71 26.80
N LYS A 408 16.03 0.92 27.11
CA LYS A 408 17.46 1.04 26.77
C LYS A 408 17.85 1.18 25.28
N ASP A 409 16.94 1.57 24.42
CA ASP A 409 17.18 1.79 22.98
C ASP A 409 16.85 3.24 22.62
N ASN A 410 17.87 4.04 22.46
CA ASN A 410 17.94 5.38 21.88
C ASN A 410 16.76 6.34 22.12
N ILE A 411 16.93 7.16 23.12
CA ILE A 411 16.10 8.33 23.44
C ILE A 411 16.19 9.33 22.28
N ILE A 412 15.10 9.44 21.50
CA ILE A 412 14.91 10.63 20.68
C ILE A 412 14.10 11.62 21.52
N GLU A 413 14.77 12.45 22.29
CA GLU A 413 14.16 13.66 22.81
C GLU A 413 13.92 14.60 21.64
N ARG A 414 12.65 14.79 21.30
CA ARG A 414 12.23 15.93 20.49
C ARG A 414 11.32 16.78 21.34
N THR A 415 11.86 17.84 21.89
CA THR A 415 11.12 19.02 22.31
C THR A 415 10.29 19.51 21.13
N CYS A 416 8.98 19.63 21.35
CA CYS A 416 8.10 20.37 20.47
C CYS A 416 8.50 21.84 20.56
N ALA A 417 9.15 22.37 19.55
CA ALA A 417 9.26 23.79 19.26
C ALA A 417 8.55 24.05 17.92
#